data_7f785a77351a685b61dff6a714fdebba
#
_entry.id   7f785a77351a685b61dff6a714fdebba
#
_cell.length_a   1.000
_cell.length_b   1.000
_cell.length_c   1.000
_cell.angle_alpha   90.00
_cell.angle_beta   90.00
_cell.angle_gamma   90.00
#
_symmetry.space_group_name_H-M   'P 1'
#
loop_
_entity.id
_entity.type
_entity.pdbx_description
1 polymer ?
#
loop_
_entity_poly.entity_id
_entity_poly.type
_entity_poly.pdbx_seq_one_letter_code
_entity_poly.pdbx_strand_id
1 'polypeptide(L)'
;NPDRMWEFSAKHKVEILGISPTLIRVLSTMGDDLPKKHDLSSLRAFASTGEPWNPAPWYWLFEKVGNSKLPIINYSGGTEISGGILMGNPLLPQKAGSFSAPCPGIDADILGEDGASLPAGEVGELAIRKPWIGMARGFWEENERYLETYWSRFEKIWVHGDFAMKDAD
;
A
#
# COMPACT_ATOMS: atom_id res chain seq x y z
N ASN A 1 25.33 -2.84 -5.85
CA ASN A 1 25.49 -4.01 -4.99
C ASN A 1 24.12 -4.58 -4.63
N PRO A 2 23.73 -5.76 -5.14
CA PRO A 2 22.43 -6.39 -4.87
C PRO A 2 22.24 -6.80 -3.41
N ASP A 3 23.32 -7.03 -2.68
CA ASP A 3 23.29 -7.40 -1.25
C ASP A 3 23.05 -6.23 -0.31
N ARG A 4 23.19 -4.99 -0.78
CA ARG A 4 23.24 -3.80 0.07
C ARG A 4 22.05 -3.66 1.03
N MET A 5 20.85 -4.00 0.56
CA MET A 5 19.65 -3.91 1.40
C MET A 5 19.67 -4.94 2.53
N TRP A 6 20.07 -6.16 2.22
CA TRP A 6 20.13 -7.25 3.19
C TRP A 6 21.26 -7.03 4.21
N GLU A 7 22.43 -6.61 3.72
CA GLU A 7 23.57 -6.21 4.56
C GLU A 7 23.18 -5.08 5.52
N PHE A 8 22.54 -4.03 5.00
CA PHE A 8 22.06 -2.90 5.80
C PHE A 8 21.06 -3.35 6.86
N SER A 9 20.08 -4.14 6.47
CA SER A 9 19.04 -4.64 7.39
C SER A 9 19.63 -5.48 8.51
N ALA A 10 20.56 -6.36 8.21
CA ALA A 10 21.26 -7.19 9.19
C ALA A 10 22.13 -6.34 10.13
N LYS A 11 22.95 -5.45 9.56
CA LYS A 11 23.85 -4.59 10.31
C LYS A 11 23.13 -3.68 11.31
N HIS A 12 21.99 -3.11 10.91
CA HIS A 12 21.25 -2.16 11.73
C HIS A 12 20.09 -2.79 12.51
N LYS A 13 19.95 -4.11 12.44
CA LYS A 13 18.88 -4.85 13.13
C LYS A 13 17.49 -4.26 12.83
N VAL A 14 17.23 -4.03 11.55
CA VAL A 14 15.97 -3.46 11.07
C VAL A 14 14.82 -4.38 11.46
N GLU A 15 13.78 -3.84 12.08
CA GLU A 15 12.57 -4.59 12.46
C GLU A 15 11.48 -4.47 11.39
N ILE A 16 11.31 -3.30 10.79
CA ILE A 16 10.34 -3.06 9.72
C ILE A 16 11.09 -2.57 8.50
N LEU A 17 11.06 -3.33 7.42
CA LEU A 17 11.75 -3.00 6.18
C LEU A 17 10.78 -2.38 5.17
N GLY A 18 10.92 -1.08 4.92
CA GLY A 18 10.20 -0.37 3.86
C GLY A 18 10.79 -0.70 2.48
N ILE A 19 9.95 -1.13 1.54
CA ILE A 19 10.36 -1.57 0.20
C ILE A 19 9.33 -1.14 -0.85
N SER A 20 9.77 -1.05 -2.11
CA SER A 20 8.85 -0.92 -3.24
C SER A 20 8.69 -2.25 -3.98
N PRO A 21 7.52 -2.50 -4.60
CA PRO A 21 7.31 -3.67 -5.45
C PRO A 21 8.35 -3.77 -6.58
N THR A 22 8.72 -2.67 -7.22
CA THR A 22 9.77 -2.64 -8.26
C THR A 22 11.11 -3.14 -7.75
N LEU A 23 11.52 -2.73 -6.54
CA LEU A 23 12.76 -3.20 -5.97
C LEU A 23 12.74 -4.72 -5.76
N ILE A 24 11.64 -5.26 -5.25
CA ILE A 24 11.52 -6.70 -5.03
C ILE A 24 11.44 -7.47 -6.36
N ARG A 25 10.78 -6.93 -7.39
CA ARG A 25 10.84 -7.51 -8.74
C ARG A 25 12.29 -7.68 -9.22
N VAL A 26 13.11 -6.66 -9.04
CA VAL A 26 14.54 -6.74 -9.42
C VAL A 26 15.30 -7.71 -8.53
N LEU A 27 15.16 -7.65 -7.22
CA LEU A 27 15.91 -8.51 -6.28
C LEU A 27 15.55 -9.99 -6.44
N SER A 28 14.29 -10.32 -6.73
CA SER A 28 13.87 -11.71 -6.97
C SER A 28 14.52 -12.35 -8.20
N THR A 29 14.94 -11.56 -9.18
CA THR A 29 15.67 -12.08 -10.36
C THR A 29 17.16 -12.34 -10.09
N MET A 30 17.68 -11.84 -8.97
CA MET A 30 19.10 -11.98 -8.60
C MET A 30 19.40 -13.25 -7.81
N GLY A 31 18.38 -14.05 -7.53
CA GLY A 31 18.49 -15.36 -6.87
C GLY A 31 18.09 -15.36 -5.39
N ASP A 32 17.70 -16.53 -4.93
CA ASP A 32 17.15 -16.76 -3.59
C ASP A 32 18.19 -16.77 -2.46
N ASP A 33 19.48 -16.81 -2.81
CA ASP A 33 20.55 -17.00 -1.84
C ASP A 33 21.09 -15.70 -1.24
N LEU A 34 20.83 -14.55 -1.89
CA LEU A 34 21.33 -13.27 -1.40
C LEU A 34 20.81 -12.93 0.00
N PRO A 35 19.51 -12.96 0.28
CA PRO A 35 19.02 -12.66 1.63
C PRO A 35 19.50 -13.67 2.68
N LYS A 36 19.74 -14.93 2.30
CA LYS A 36 20.18 -15.99 3.24
C LYS A 36 21.62 -15.81 3.76
N LYS A 37 22.43 -14.98 3.10
CA LYS A 37 23.79 -14.66 3.54
C LYS A 37 23.83 -13.73 4.75
N HIS A 38 22.69 -13.17 5.14
CA HIS A 38 22.60 -12.14 6.16
C HIS A 38 21.67 -12.57 7.29
N ASP A 39 22.01 -12.16 8.52
CA ASP A 39 21.14 -12.36 9.68
C ASP A 39 19.97 -11.36 9.64
N LEU A 40 18.84 -11.78 9.08
CA LEU A 40 17.61 -11.01 9.01
C LEU A 40 16.62 -11.34 10.14
N SER A 41 17.07 -11.99 11.21
CA SER A 41 16.21 -12.44 12.32
C SER A 41 15.53 -11.30 13.10
N SER A 42 16.03 -10.07 12.96
CA SER A 42 15.38 -8.88 13.54
C SER A 42 14.13 -8.43 12.79
N LEU A 43 13.93 -8.84 11.54
CA LEU A 43 12.77 -8.43 10.75
C LEU A 43 11.47 -9.00 11.35
N ARG A 44 10.47 -8.15 11.47
CA ARG A 44 9.13 -8.44 11.98
C ARG A 44 8.03 -8.22 10.94
N ALA A 45 8.25 -7.30 10.01
CA ALA A 45 7.31 -6.99 8.93
C ALA A 45 8.01 -6.31 7.77
N PHE A 46 7.36 -6.38 6.60
CA PHE A 46 7.66 -5.54 5.45
C PHE A 46 6.57 -4.48 5.32
N ALA A 47 6.95 -3.27 4.93
CA ALA A 47 6.02 -2.21 4.58
C ALA A 47 6.23 -1.82 3.11
N SER A 48 5.14 -1.64 2.36
CA SER A 48 5.22 -1.36 0.93
C SER A 48 4.14 -0.42 0.46
N THR A 49 4.50 0.47 -0.45
CA THR A 49 3.61 1.44 -1.09
C THR A 49 4.16 1.90 -2.43
N GLY A 50 3.39 2.75 -3.12
CA GLY A 50 3.82 3.52 -4.30
C GLY A 50 3.44 2.91 -5.64
N GLU A 51 3.18 1.61 -5.70
CA GLU A 51 2.78 0.92 -6.94
C GLU A 51 2.12 -0.44 -6.66
N PRO A 52 1.34 -0.98 -7.60
CA PRO A 52 0.72 -2.29 -7.45
C PRO A 52 1.75 -3.44 -7.39
N TRP A 53 1.42 -4.46 -6.62
CA TRP A 53 2.16 -5.70 -6.56
C TRP A 53 1.70 -6.70 -7.65
N ASN A 54 2.69 -7.47 -8.14
CA ASN A 54 2.42 -8.72 -8.84
C ASN A 54 2.51 -9.89 -7.84
N PRO A 55 1.74 -10.96 -7.98
CA PRO A 55 1.77 -12.09 -7.04
C PRO A 55 3.16 -12.74 -6.89
N ALA A 56 3.89 -12.98 -7.99
CA ALA A 56 5.17 -13.68 -7.94
C ALA A 56 6.22 -13.00 -7.05
N PRO A 57 6.57 -11.70 -7.21
CA PRO A 57 7.51 -11.04 -6.30
C PRO A 57 6.97 -10.89 -4.87
N TRP A 58 5.64 -10.79 -4.67
CA TRP A 58 5.04 -10.83 -3.34
C TRP A 58 5.34 -12.14 -2.63
N TYR A 59 5.05 -13.27 -3.28
CA TYR A 59 5.32 -14.60 -2.69
C TYR A 59 6.81 -14.85 -2.52
N TRP A 60 7.65 -14.38 -3.44
CA TRP A 60 9.10 -14.46 -3.27
C TRP A 60 9.55 -13.77 -1.98
N LEU A 61 9.10 -12.52 -1.74
CA LEU A 61 9.42 -11.79 -0.52
C LEU A 61 8.89 -12.52 0.72
N PHE A 62 7.65 -12.95 0.69
CA PHE A 62 7.00 -13.65 1.80
C PHE A 62 7.71 -14.96 2.16
N GLU A 63 7.98 -15.80 1.15
CA GLU A 63 8.54 -17.13 1.35
C GLU A 63 10.05 -17.12 1.57
N LYS A 64 10.81 -16.41 0.71
CA LYS A 64 12.27 -16.49 0.68
C LYS A 64 12.96 -15.56 1.66
N VAL A 65 12.35 -14.45 1.99
CA VAL A 65 12.88 -13.47 2.94
C VAL A 65 12.11 -13.51 4.27
N GLY A 66 10.80 -13.55 4.20
CA GLY A 66 9.90 -13.57 5.35
C GLY A 66 9.70 -14.94 6.00
N ASN A 67 10.31 -16.01 5.46
CA ASN A 67 10.17 -17.39 5.93
C ASN A 67 8.70 -17.85 6.07
N SER A 68 7.82 -17.39 5.19
CA SER A 68 6.37 -17.61 5.22
C SER A 68 5.69 -17.23 6.54
N LYS A 69 6.24 -16.22 7.24
CA LYS A 69 5.74 -15.78 8.55
C LYS A 69 5.57 -14.27 8.65
N LEU A 70 6.45 -13.50 8.02
CA LEU A 70 6.44 -12.05 8.17
C LEU A 70 5.35 -11.43 7.29
N PRO A 71 4.48 -10.57 7.84
CA PRO A 71 3.46 -9.91 7.07
C PRO A 71 4.06 -8.88 6.11
N ILE A 72 3.44 -8.72 4.94
CA ILE A 72 3.72 -7.63 4.00
C ILE A 72 2.58 -6.62 4.13
N ILE A 73 2.83 -5.53 4.83
CA ILE A 73 1.87 -4.45 5.03
C ILE A 73 1.94 -3.55 3.81
N ASN A 74 1.10 -3.87 2.82
CA ASN A 74 0.92 -3.03 1.64
C ASN A 74 -0.04 -1.91 1.97
N TYR A 75 0.23 -0.66 1.54
CA TYR A 75 -0.72 0.42 1.72
C TYR A 75 -0.82 1.34 0.51
N SER A 76 -2.03 1.77 0.22
CA SER A 76 -2.36 2.83 -0.70
C SER A 76 -2.52 4.13 0.08
N GLY A 77 -1.95 5.20 -0.41
CA GLY A 77 -2.03 6.50 0.22
C GLY A 77 -1.44 7.59 -0.66
N GLY A 78 -1.39 8.81 -0.15
CA GLY A 78 -0.89 9.93 -0.92
C GLY A 78 -0.40 11.09 -0.05
N THR A 79 0.39 11.95 -0.67
CA THR A 79 0.92 13.16 -0.03
C THR A 79 -0.21 14.07 0.47
N GLU A 80 -1.28 14.18 -0.31
CA GLU A 80 -2.40 15.08 -0.05
C GLU A 80 -3.31 14.64 1.09
N ILE A 81 -3.19 13.38 1.51
CA ILE A 81 -3.90 12.88 2.70
C ILE A 81 -2.96 12.62 3.89
N SER A 82 -1.65 12.79 3.70
CA SER A 82 -0.61 12.54 4.71
C SER A 82 -0.80 11.20 5.42
N GLY A 83 -1.09 10.15 4.66
CA GLY A 83 -1.34 8.82 5.23
C GLY A 83 -1.80 7.80 4.21
N GLY A 84 -2.20 6.63 4.71
CA GLY A 84 -2.77 5.56 3.92
C GLY A 84 -4.29 5.63 3.85
N ILE A 85 -4.86 5.23 2.73
CA ILE A 85 -6.30 5.05 2.53
C ILE A 85 -6.69 3.61 2.86
N LEU A 86 -6.00 2.67 2.24
CA LEU A 86 -6.16 1.22 2.43
C LEU A 86 -4.85 0.63 2.88
N MET A 87 -4.88 -0.38 3.75
CA MET A 87 -3.65 -1.03 4.22
C MET A 87 -3.82 -2.52 4.53
N GLY A 88 -2.71 -3.26 4.46
CA GLY A 88 -2.60 -4.57 5.08
C GLY A 88 -2.65 -4.44 6.61
N ASN A 89 -3.38 -5.33 7.26
CA ASN A 89 -3.45 -5.38 8.71
C ASN A 89 -2.98 -6.76 9.19
N PRO A 90 -1.93 -6.85 10.03
CA PRO A 90 -1.41 -8.15 10.51
C PRO A 90 -2.39 -8.94 11.37
N LEU A 91 -3.48 -8.33 11.83
CA LEU A 91 -4.55 -8.99 12.58
C LEU A 91 -5.68 -9.54 11.70
N LEU A 92 -5.63 -9.27 10.39
CA LEU A 92 -6.60 -9.72 9.40
C LEU A 92 -5.93 -10.60 8.36
N PRO A 93 -6.69 -11.44 7.64
CA PRO A 93 -6.17 -12.15 6.48
C PRO A 93 -5.53 -11.20 5.47
N GLN A 94 -4.42 -11.62 4.88
CA GLN A 94 -3.71 -10.87 3.86
C GLN A 94 -3.64 -11.68 2.57
N LYS A 95 -3.96 -11.04 1.47
CA LYS A 95 -3.94 -11.61 0.12
C LYS A 95 -2.88 -10.91 -0.70
N ALA A 96 -2.13 -11.66 -1.51
CA ALA A 96 -1.05 -11.12 -2.31
C ALA A 96 -1.52 -9.93 -3.18
N GLY A 97 -0.84 -8.79 -3.03
CA GLY A 97 -1.11 -7.59 -3.82
C GLY A 97 -2.36 -6.80 -3.41
N SER A 98 -3.08 -7.19 -2.36
CA SER A 98 -4.27 -6.51 -1.88
C SER A 98 -4.05 -5.75 -0.56
N PHE A 99 -5.12 -5.15 -0.06
CA PHE A 99 -5.18 -4.46 1.22
C PHE A 99 -6.26 -5.15 2.07
N SER A 100 -6.03 -5.30 3.37
CA SER A 100 -6.99 -5.99 4.24
C SER A 100 -8.18 -5.12 4.63
N ALA A 101 -7.99 -3.81 4.72
CA ALA A 101 -9.03 -2.89 5.20
C ALA A 101 -8.66 -1.41 4.92
N PRO A 102 -9.61 -0.48 5.07
CA PRO A 102 -9.31 0.93 5.23
C PRO A 102 -8.38 1.20 6.41
N CYS A 103 -7.52 2.19 6.27
CA CYS A 103 -6.70 2.65 7.39
C CYS A 103 -7.57 3.14 8.54
N PRO A 104 -7.17 2.93 9.81
CA PRO A 104 -7.92 3.43 10.96
C PRO A 104 -8.21 4.93 10.86
N GLY A 105 -9.48 5.31 10.98
CA GLY A 105 -9.94 6.70 10.88
C GLY A 105 -10.26 7.18 9.45
N ILE A 106 -10.03 6.37 8.43
CA ILE A 106 -10.39 6.66 7.04
C ILE A 106 -11.71 5.98 6.69
N ASP A 107 -12.66 6.74 6.17
CA ASP A 107 -13.95 6.26 5.64
C ASP A 107 -13.81 6.06 4.12
N ALA A 108 -13.02 5.03 3.75
CA ALA A 108 -12.77 4.69 2.35
C ALA A 108 -13.90 3.85 1.76
N ASP A 109 -14.21 4.07 0.48
CA ASP A 109 -15.20 3.31 -0.27
C ASP A 109 -14.83 3.21 -1.75
N ILE A 110 -15.47 2.28 -2.46
CA ILE A 110 -15.37 2.13 -3.90
C ILE A 110 -16.69 2.57 -4.51
N LEU A 111 -16.63 3.58 -5.38
CA LEU A 111 -17.81 4.27 -5.90
C LEU A 111 -18.00 4.03 -7.40
N GLY A 112 -19.25 3.87 -7.79
CA GLY A 112 -19.69 3.91 -9.17
C GLY A 112 -19.69 5.34 -9.76
N GLU A 113 -20.03 5.46 -11.03
CA GLU A 113 -20.11 6.75 -11.74
C GLU A 113 -21.14 7.71 -11.13
N ASP A 114 -22.16 7.19 -10.49
CA ASP A 114 -23.21 7.92 -9.77
C ASP A 114 -22.85 8.31 -8.33
N GLY A 115 -21.66 7.92 -7.86
CA GLY A 115 -21.21 8.12 -6.48
C GLY A 115 -21.79 7.16 -5.45
N ALA A 116 -22.56 6.15 -5.90
CA ALA A 116 -23.04 5.08 -5.02
C ALA A 116 -21.93 4.07 -4.71
N SER A 117 -22.03 3.46 -3.51
CA SER A 117 -21.11 2.38 -3.12
C SER A 117 -21.29 1.15 -3.99
N LEU A 118 -20.21 0.60 -4.52
CA LEU A 118 -20.25 -0.62 -5.33
C LEU A 118 -20.19 -1.88 -4.45
N PRO A 119 -20.91 -2.95 -4.86
CA PRO A 119 -20.77 -4.26 -4.23
C PRO A 119 -19.41 -4.90 -4.51
N ALA A 120 -19.11 -5.97 -3.78
CA ALA A 120 -17.91 -6.76 -4.03
C ALA A 120 -17.90 -7.32 -5.47
N GLY A 121 -16.72 -7.33 -6.09
CA GLY A 121 -16.51 -7.79 -7.46
C GLY A 121 -16.65 -6.71 -8.53
N GLU A 122 -17.10 -5.51 -8.20
CA GLU A 122 -17.19 -4.39 -9.13
C GLU A 122 -16.04 -3.40 -8.94
N VAL A 123 -15.47 -2.94 -10.06
CA VAL A 123 -14.40 -1.96 -10.10
C VAL A 123 -14.97 -0.55 -10.13
N GLY A 124 -14.49 0.31 -9.26
CA GLY A 124 -14.89 1.71 -9.21
C GLY A 124 -13.81 2.63 -8.66
N GLU A 125 -14.18 3.87 -8.44
CA GLU A 125 -13.30 4.93 -7.96
C GLU A 125 -13.00 4.77 -6.47
N LEU A 126 -11.73 4.79 -6.10
CA LEU A 126 -11.33 4.84 -4.69
C LEU A 126 -11.57 6.23 -4.12
N ALA A 127 -12.42 6.32 -3.10
CA ALA A 127 -12.84 7.57 -2.51
C ALA A 127 -12.80 7.56 -0.98
N ILE A 128 -12.72 8.74 -0.38
CA ILE A 128 -12.82 8.95 1.06
C ILE A 128 -14.10 9.78 1.33
N ARG A 129 -15.07 9.17 2.01
CA ARG A 129 -16.41 9.77 2.21
C ARG A 129 -16.44 10.86 3.28
N LYS A 130 -15.48 10.87 4.19
CA LYS A 130 -15.41 11.87 5.28
C LYS A 130 -14.03 12.49 5.36
N PRO A 131 -13.93 13.77 5.76
CA PRO A 131 -12.64 14.42 5.94
C PRO A 131 -11.75 13.63 6.91
N TRP A 132 -10.48 13.57 6.56
CA TRP A 132 -9.43 12.97 7.37
C TRP A 132 -8.50 14.07 7.92
N ILE A 133 -8.01 13.90 9.13
CA ILE A 133 -7.20 14.92 9.81
C ILE A 133 -5.90 15.26 9.06
N GLY A 134 -5.34 14.32 8.30
CA GLY A 134 -4.12 14.47 7.50
C GLY A 134 -4.34 15.10 6.12
N MET A 135 -5.59 15.31 5.69
CA MET A 135 -5.86 15.88 4.36
C MET A 135 -5.25 17.26 4.20
N ALA A 136 -4.59 17.49 3.05
CA ALA A 136 -4.16 18.81 2.63
C ALA A 136 -5.37 19.76 2.57
N ARG A 137 -5.13 21.03 2.87
CA ARG A 137 -6.17 22.07 2.80
C ARG A 137 -6.19 22.76 1.45
N GLY A 138 -5.24 22.47 0.59
CA GLY A 138 -5.06 23.05 -0.73
C GLY A 138 -3.66 22.82 -1.24
N PHE A 139 -3.39 23.23 -2.47
CA PHE A 139 -2.05 23.37 -3.00
C PHE A 139 -1.51 24.77 -2.75
N TRP A 140 -0.19 24.90 -2.69
CA TRP A 140 0.45 26.20 -2.54
C TRP A 140 0.11 27.11 -3.73
N GLU A 141 -0.57 28.22 -3.45
CA GLU A 141 -1.03 29.21 -4.45
C GLU A 141 -1.95 28.67 -5.56
N GLU A 142 -2.38 27.39 -5.50
CA GLU A 142 -3.21 26.72 -6.50
C GLU A 142 -4.41 25.99 -5.88
N ASN A 143 -5.15 26.65 -5.01
CA ASN A 143 -6.26 26.01 -4.28
C ASN A 143 -7.38 25.52 -5.23
N GLU A 144 -7.67 26.24 -6.29
CA GLU A 144 -8.68 25.82 -7.28
C GLU A 144 -8.31 24.48 -7.93
N ARG A 145 -7.04 24.31 -8.29
CA ARG A 145 -6.53 23.05 -8.83
C ARG A 145 -6.66 21.89 -7.84
N TYR A 146 -6.45 22.13 -6.53
CA TYR A 146 -6.67 21.11 -5.50
C TYR A 146 -8.13 20.66 -5.44
N LEU A 147 -9.06 21.63 -5.45
CA LEU A 147 -10.50 21.35 -5.43
C LEU A 147 -10.95 20.64 -6.71
N GLU A 148 -10.48 21.08 -7.86
CA GLU A 148 -10.77 20.45 -9.15
C GLU A 148 -10.25 19.00 -9.19
N THR A 149 -9.03 18.75 -8.70
CA THR A 149 -8.40 17.42 -8.75
C THR A 149 -9.09 16.41 -7.85
N TYR A 150 -9.45 16.79 -6.64
CA TYR A 150 -9.85 15.81 -5.61
C TYR A 150 -11.32 15.91 -5.17
N TRP A 151 -12.00 17.02 -5.41
CA TRP A 151 -13.34 17.29 -4.86
C TRP A 151 -14.41 17.57 -5.91
N SER A 152 -14.04 17.62 -7.19
CA SER A 152 -14.99 17.99 -8.26
C SER A 152 -15.89 16.86 -8.71
N ARG A 153 -15.46 15.59 -8.55
CA ARG A 153 -16.16 14.45 -9.13
C ARG A 153 -17.46 14.12 -8.41
N PHE A 154 -17.46 14.15 -7.08
CA PHE A 154 -18.64 13.90 -6.25
C PHE A 154 -18.75 14.96 -5.16
N GLU A 155 -19.99 15.36 -4.85
CA GLU A 155 -20.22 16.37 -3.82
C GLU A 155 -19.74 15.91 -2.44
N LYS A 156 -18.81 16.64 -1.82
CA LYS A 156 -18.25 16.39 -0.48
C LYS A 156 -17.50 15.07 -0.31
N ILE A 157 -17.10 14.43 -1.39
CA ILE A 157 -16.30 13.18 -1.38
C ILE A 157 -14.94 13.45 -2.00
N TRP A 158 -13.90 13.09 -1.29
CA TRP A 158 -12.53 13.18 -1.81
C TRP A 158 -12.22 11.96 -2.67
N VAL A 159 -11.67 12.16 -3.87
CA VAL A 159 -11.37 11.11 -4.84
C VAL A 159 -9.86 10.98 -4.99
N HIS A 160 -9.34 9.73 -4.91
CA HIS A 160 -7.90 9.50 -5.01
C HIS A 160 -7.40 9.56 -6.46
N GLY A 161 -8.24 9.16 -7.41
CA GLY A 161 -7.87 9.02 -8.82
C GLY A 161 -7.41 7.61 -9.19
N ASP A 162 -7.46 6.67 -8.27
CA ASP A 162 -7.20 5.24 -8.50
C ASP A 162 -8.51 4.45 -8.58
N PHE A 163 -8.50 3.41 -9.41
CA PHE A 163 -9.56 2.41 -9.42
C PHE A 163 -9.23 1.25 -8.48
N ALA A 164 -10.24 0.76 -7.79
CA ALA A 164 -10.13 -0.36 -6.88
C ALA A 164 -11.39 -1.24 -6.93
N MET A 165 -11.31 -2.40 -6.31
CA MET A 165 -12.41 -3.35 -6.18
C MET A 165 -12.36 -3.97 -4.79
N LYS A 166 -13.53 -4.15 -4.16
CA LYS A 166 -13.66 -5.00 -2.98
C LYS A 166 -13.82 -6.45 -3.47
N ASP A 167 -13.05 -7.39 -2.95
CA ASP A 167 -13.34 -8.81 -3.18
C ASP A 167 -14.34 -9.34 -2.14
N ALA A 168 -14.72 -10.62 -2.28
CA ALA A 168 -15.79 -11.20 -1.46
C ALA A 168 -15.28 -11.80 -0.14
N ASP A 169 -13.97 -11.84 0.06
CA ASP A 169 -13.30 -12.51 1.20
C ASP A 169 -12.82 -11.50 2.25
#